data_1951db858f6e66f9f84f892b63312caa
#
_entry.id   1951db858f6e66f9f84f892b63312caa
#
_cell.length_a   1.000
_cell.length_b   1.000
_cell.length_c   1.000
_cell.angle_alpha   90.00
_cell.angle_beta   90.00
_cell.angle_gamma   90.00
#
_symmetry.space_group_name_H-M   'P 1'
#
loop_
_entity.id
_entity.type
_entity.pdbx_description
1 polymer ?
#
loop_
_entity_poly.entity_id
_entity_poly.type
_entity_poly.pdbx_seq_one_letter_code
_entity_poly.pdbx_strand_id
1 'polypeptide(L)'
;GLVGESGCGKSTLGRTIIRLYEPTSGEVIFEGEDVAKKSRKEMRALREEMQFIFQDPYSSLNPRMTVFNILAEPLIAHGKFKRGPELDAYVKNLMDRCGLPSYYCYRYPHQFSGGQRQRIGIARSLALDPSFIICDEPVSALDVSIQSQIINLMKDMQEEKNISYIFISHDLSVVKHISDRVGVMYLGSMMELADKNEIYSNPQHPYT
;
A
#
# COMPACT_ATOMS: atom_id res chain seq x y z
N GLY A 1 -7.49 -7.14 6.82
CA GLY A 1 -6.17 -7.69 7.10
C GLY A 1 -5.93 -9.03 6.44
N LEU A 2 -4.68 -9.35 6.13
CA LEU A 2 -4.28 -10.64 5.60
C LEU A 2 -3.07 -11.14 6.39
N VAL A 3 -3.23 -12.27 7.10
CA VAL A 3 -2.20 -12.86 7.98
C VAL A 3 -1.86 -14.30 7.58
N GLY A 4 -0.75 -14.81 8.09
CA GLY A 4 -0.26 -16.16 7.88
C GLY A 4 1.27 -16.21 7.95
N GLU A 5 1.84 -17.41 7.99
CA GLU A 5 3.30 -17.61 8.04
C GLU A 5 4.05 -16.98 6.87
N SER A 6 5.34 -16.69 7.09
CA SER A 6 6.21 -16.25 5.99
C SER A 6 6.26 -17.31 4.90
N GLY A 7 6.16 -16.88 3.64
CA GLY A 7 6.15 -17.78 2.49
C GLY A 7 4.80 -18.43 2.15
N CYS A 8 3.72 -18.21 2.93
CA CYS A 8 2.41 -18.80 2.62
C CYS A 8 1.68 -18.18 1.42
N GLY A 9 2.27 -17.18 0.74
CA GLY A 9 1.73 -16.61 -0.51
C GLY A 9 1.04 -15.25 -0.41
N LYS A 10 1.00 -14.57 0.76
CA LYS A 10 0.33 -13.27 0.94
C LYS A 10 0.80 -12.20 -0.05
N SER A 11 2.10 -11.98 -0.13
CA SER A 11 2.69 -11.01 -1.08
C SER A 11 2.45 -11.39 -2.53
N THR A 12 2.47 -12.69 -2.84
CA THR A 12 2.14 -13.21 -4.17
C THR A 12 0.70 -12.90 -4.52
N LEU A 13 -0.23 -13.16 -3.61
CA LEU A 13 -1.65 -12.81 -3.77
C LEU A 13 -1.83 -11.31 -4.01
N GLY A 14 -1.23 -10.47 -3.17
CA GLY A 14 -1.29 -9.02 -3.35
C GLY A 14 -0.78 -8.55 -4.72
N ARG A 15 0.36 -9.07 -5.17
CA ARG A 15 0.91 -8.75 -6.49
C ARG A 15 0.08 -9.28 -7.65
N THR A 16 -0.63 -10.40 -7.45
CA THR A 16 -1.55 -10.94 -8.46
C THR A 16 -2.81 -10.10 -8.56
N ILE A 17 -3.35 -9.61 -7.44
CA ILE A 17 -4.54 -8.75 -7.42
C ILE A 17 -4.34 -7.49 -8.28
N ILE A 18 -3.19 -6.82 -8.16
CA ILE A 18 -2.87 -5.63 -8.98
C ILE A 18 -2.22 -6.00 -10.33
N ARG A 19 -2.21 -7.29 -10.67
CA ARG A 19 -1.66 -7.83 -11.91
C ARG A 19 -0.21 -7.42 -12.18
N LEU A 20 0.65 -7.49 -11.15
CA LEU A 20 2.11 -7.55 -11.31
C LEU A 20 2.54 -8.97 -11.67
N TYR A 21 1.78 -9.98 -11.22
CA TYR A 21 1.85 -11.36 -11.68
C TYR A 21 0.56 -11.73 -12.37
N GLU A 22 0.65 -12.40 -13.52
CA GLU A 22 -0.53 -12.89 -14.22
C GLU A 22 -1.13 -14.08 -13.45
N PRO A 23 -2.45 -14.08 -13.15
CA PRO A 23 -3.08 -15.23 -12.52
C PRO A 23 -3.10 -16.43 -13.48
N THR A 24 -2.80 -17.62 -12.97
CA THR A 24 -2.88 -18.86 -13.77
C THR A 24 -4.34 -19.24 -14.03
N SER A 25 -5.22 -18.99 -13.09
CA SER A 25 -6.66 -19.24 -13.15
C SER A 25 -7.41 -18.41 -12.12
N GLY A 26 -8.72 -18.38 -12.20
CA GLY A 26 -9.59 -17.60 -11.33
C GLY A 26 -9.84 -16.20 -11.87
N GLU A 27 -10.48 -15.37 -11.05
CA GLU A 27 -10.90 -14.02 -11.39
C GLU A 27 -10.48 -13.05 -10.31
N VAL A 28 -10.15 -11.82 -10.68
CA VAL A 28 -9.95 -10.68 -9.79
C VAL A 28 -10.95 -9.60 -10.16
N ILE A 29 -11.99 -9.44 -9.36
CA ILE A 29 -13.04 -8.47 -9.63
C ILE A 29 -12.75 -7.18 -8.85
N PHE A 30 -12.61 -6.08 -9.57
CA PHE A 30 -12.50 -4.74 -9.02
C PHE A 30 -13.56 -3.85 -9.66
N GLU A 31 -14.40 -3.21 -8.85
CA GLU A 31 -15.53 -2.39 -9.31
C GLU A 31 -16.44 -3.08 -10.35
N GLY A 32 -16.65 -4.38 -10.18
CA GLY A 32 -17.50 -5.20 -11.06
C GLY A 32 -16.82 -5.68 -12.34
N GLU A 33 -15.57 -5.35 -12.58
CA GLU A 33 -14.82 -5.74 -13.77
C GLU A 33 -13.64 -6.69 -13.44
N ASP A 34 -13.41 -7.69 -14.29
CA ASP A 34 -12.32 -8.63 -14.11
C ASP A 34 -10.98 -8.01 -14.56
N VAL A 35 -10.12 -7.75 -13.58
CA VAL A 35 -8.77 -7.19 -13.78
C VAL A 35 -7.91 -8.06 -14.69
N ALA A 36 -8.08 -9.40 -14.64
CA ALA A 36 -7.29 -10.33 -15.45
C ALA A 36 -7.58 -10.21 -16.95
N LYS A 37 -8.79 -9.79 -17.33
CA LYS A 37 -9.22 -9.64 -18.74
C LYS A 37 -8.86 -8.28 -19.35
N LYS A 38 -8.39 -7.32 -18.57
CA LYS A 38 -8.10 -5.97 -19.05
C LYS A 38 -6.87 -5.93 -19.96
N SER A 39 -6.92 -5.12 -21.00
CA SER A 39 -5.78 -4.80 -21.86
C SER A 39 -4.72 -4.01 -21.09
N ARG A 40 -3.50 -3.91 -21.64
CA ARG A 40 -2.42 -3.10 -21.05
C ARG A 40 -2.80 -1.62 -20.89
N LYS A 41 -3.61 -1.07 -21.80
CA LYS A 41 -4.06 0.32 -21.74
C LYS A 41 -5.08 0.52 -20.61
N GLU A 42 -6.02 -0.38 -20.46
CA GLU A 42 -7.01 -0.38 -19.37
C GLU A 42 -6.33 -0.60 -18.01
N MET A 43 -5.36 -1.52 -17.93
CA MET A 43 -4.56 -1.70 -16.72
C MET A 43 -3.76 -0.46 -16.33
N ARG A 44 -3.27 0.31 -17.30
CA ARG A 44 -2.59 1.58 -17.00
C ARG A 44 -3.54 2.59 -16.35
N ALA A 45 -4.77 2.69 -16.84
CA ALA A 45 -5.78 3.54 -16.22
C ALA A 45 -6.15 3.02 -14.81
N LEU A 46 -6.39 1.71 -14.68
CA LEU A 46 -6.75 1.09 -13.41
C LEU A 46 -5.67 1.26 -12.32
N ARG A 47 -4.41 1.39 -12.69
CA ARG A 47 -3.31 1.68 -11.75
C ARG A 47 -3.37 3.09 -11.13
N GLU A 48 -4.24 3.97 -11.58
CA GLU A 48 -4.55 5.20 -10.84
C GLU A 48 -5.34 4.87 -9.56
N GLU A 49 -6.28 3.92 -9.68
CA GLU A 49 -7.20 3.53 -8.59
C GLU A 49 -6.61 2.46 -7.67
N MET A 50 -5.75 1.59 -8.20
CA MET A 50 -5.15 0.48 -7.46
C MET A 50 -3.65 0.70 -7.27
N GLN A 51 -3.22 0.89 -6.02
CA GLN A 51 -1.83 1.15 -5.68
C GLN A 51 -1.24 0.06 -4.78
N PHE A 52 0.08 0.06 -4.66
CA PHE A 52 0.82 -0.92 -3.88
C PHE A 52 1.94 -0.27 -3.05
N ILE A 53 1.95 -0.55 -1.74
CA ILE A 53 3.03 -0.19 -0.83
C ILE A 53 3.87 -1.45 -0.59
N PHE A 54 5.14 -1.38 -0.98
CA PHE A 54 6.07 -2.51 -0.90
C PHE A 54 6.67 -2.67 0.50
N GLN A 55 7.04 -3.88 0.84
CA GLN A 55 7.64 -4.27 2.13
C GLN A 55 8.96 -3.53 2.40
N ASP A 56 9.82 -3.43 1.40
CA ASP A 56 11.10 -2.76 1.54
C ASP A 56 11.06 -1.34 0.94
N PRO A 57 11.02 -0.30 1.79
CA PRO A 57 11.02 1.07 1.33
C PRO A 57 12.35 1.46 0.65
N TYR A 58 13.43 0.72 0.90
CA TYR A 58 14.74 1.00 0.30
C TYR A 58 14.76 0.65 -1.18
N SER A 59 14.39 -0.58 -1.51
CA SER A 59 14.38 -1.07 -2.89
C SER A 59 13.24 -0.49 -3.73
N SER A 60 12.18 0.00 -3.09
CA SER A 60 11.00 0.54 -3.77
C SER A 60 11.19 1.98 -4.30
N LEU A 61 12.19 2.70 -3.82
CA LEU A 61 12.47 4.09 -4.21
C LEU A 61 13.72 4.15 -5.10
N ASN A 62 13.64 4.83 -6.23
CA ASN A 62 14.80 5.03 -7.10
C ASN A 62 15.83 5.95 -6.38
N PRO A 63 17.03 5.44 -6.02
CA PRO A 63 18.02 6.21 -5.25
C PRO A 63 18.62 7.40 -6.01
N ARG A 64 18.44 7.46 -7.34
CA ARG A 64 18.94 8.52 -8.22
C ARG A 64 17.93 9.66 -8.43
N MET A 65 16.73 9.53 -7.88
CA MET A 65 15.67 10.54 -7.97
C MET A 65 15.53 11.27 -6.63
N THR A 66 15.24 12.57 -6.69
CA THR A 66 14.83 13.32 -5.49
C THR A 66 13.43 12.88 -5.06
N VAL A 67 13.06 13.12 -3.79
CA VAL A 67 11.70 12.84 -3.30
C VAL A 67 10.64 13.54 -4.15
N PHE A 68 10.89 14.80 -4.53
CA PHE A 68 10.01 15.51 -5.46
C PHE A 68 9.76 14.72 -6.74
N ASN A 69 10.81 14.26 -7.40
CA ASN A 69 10.67 13.52 -8.65
C ASN A 69 9.97 12.15 -8.47
N ILE A 70 10.22 11.47 -7.35
CA ILE A 70 9.54 10.20 -7.02
C ILE A 70 8.03 10.40 -6.88
N LEU A 71 7.60 11.49 -6.24
CA LEU A 71 6.18 11.79 -6.03
C LEU A 71 5.53 12.40 -7.28
N ALA A 72 6.28 13.19 -8.06
CA ALA A 72 5.79 13.82 -9.28
C ALA A 72 5.68 12.86 -10.47
N GLU A 73 6.50 11.80 -10.51
CA GLU A 73 6.54 10.86 -11.63
C GLU A 73 5.18 10.24 -11.96
N PRO A 74 4.44 9.62 -11.02
CA PRO A 74 3.13 9.06 -11.30
C PRO A 74 2.13 10.13 -11.77
N LEU A 75 2.15 11.30 -11.20
CA LEU A 75 1.27 12.41 -11.57
C LEU A 75 1.47 12.86 -13.02
N ILE A 76 2.72 12.97 -13.44
CA ILE A 76 3.08 13.34 -14.82
C ILE A 76 2.77 12.18 -15.77
N ALA A 77 3.13 10.94 -15.39
CA ALA A 77 2.94 9.76 -16.24
C ALA A 77 1.47 9.48 -16.56
N HIS A 78 0.57 9.79 -15.63
CA HIS A 78 -0.88 9.67 -15.80
C HIS A 78 -1.55 10.97 -16.31
N GLY A 79 -0.76 12.02 -16.57
CA GLY A 79 -1.26 13.27 -17.15
C GLY A 79 -2.09 14.14 -16.21
N LYS A 80 -2.03 13.87 -14.89
CA LYS A 80 -2.75 14.66 -13.87
C LYS A 80 -2.18 16.07 -13.74
N PHE A 81 -0.86 16.19 -13.86
CA PHE A 81 -0.16 17.46 -13.78
C PHE A 81 0.89 17.59 -14.89
N LYS A 82 1.14 18.83 -15.31
CA LYS A 82 2.35 19.22 -16.06
C LYS A 82 3.39 19.79 -15.08
N ARG A 83 4.65 19.79 -15.49
CA ARG A 83 5.71 20.45 -14.71
C ARG A 83 5.39 21.93 -14.54
N GLY A 84 5.42 22.43 -13.32
CA GLY A 84 5.11 23.82 -13.00
C GLY A 84 4.74 24.03 -11.53
N PRO A 85 4.36 25.26 -11.16
CA PRO A 85 4.07 25.65 -9.79
C PRO A 85 2.93 24.83 -9.13
N GLU A 86 1.94 24.41 -9.91
CA GLU A 86 0.81 23.61 -9.41
C GLU A 86 1.27 22.23 -8.95
N LEU A 87 2.11 21.55 -9.73
CA LEU A 87 2.71 20.28 -9.35
C LEU A 87 3.60 20.43 -8.10
N ASP A 88 4.38 21.51 -8.02
CA ASP A 88 5.23 21.83 -6.89
C ASP A 88 4.41 21.98 -5.60
N ALA A 89 3.33 22.73 -5.66
CA ALA A 89 2.44 22.95 -4.54
C ALA A 89 1.75 21.65 -4.11
N TYR A 90 1.27 20.84 -5.07
CA TYR A 90 0.64 19.55 -4.79
C TYR A 90 1.60 18.58 -4.09
N VAL A 91 2.81 18.39 -4.62
CA VAL A 91 3.81 17.48 -4.06
C VAL A 91 4.22 17.90 -2.66
N LYS A 92 4.42 19.20 -2.40
CA LYS A 92 4.75 19.72 -1.07
C LYS A 92 3.63 19.50 -0.07
N ASN A 93 2.38 19.75 -0.45
CA ASN A 93 1.21 19.48 0.37
C ASN A 93 1.08 17.97 0.69
N LEU A 94 1.27 17.12 -0.30
CA LEU A 94 1.24 15.66 -0.10
C LEU A 94 2.33 15.20 0.87
N MET A 95 3.53 15.75 0.79
CA MET A 95 4.61 15.46 1.75
C MET A 95 4.21 15.87 3.16
N ASP A 96 3.74 17.09 3.36
CA ASP A 96 3.35 17.60 4.68
C ASP A 96 2.22 16.76 5.29
N ARG A 97 1.22 16.34 4.50
CA ARG A 97 0.15 15.43 4.93
C ARG A 97 0.67 14.06 5.36
N CYS A 98 1.73 13.56 4.73
CA CYS A 98 2.39 12.31 5.13
C CYS A 98 3.40 12.50 6.27
N GLY A 99 3.45 13.66 6.91
CA GLY A 99 4.37 13.97 8.01
C GLY A 99 5.84 14.07 7.57
N LEU A 100 6.06 14.46 6.31
CA LEU A 100 7.37 14.74 5.72
C LEU A 100 7.49 16.24 5.49
N PRO A 101 8.40 16.96 6.16
CA PRO A 101 8.61 18.38 5.90
C PRO A 101 8.89 18.67 4.43
N SER A 102 8.09 19.55 3.82
CA SER A 102 8.14 19.84 2.38
C SER A 102 9.48 20.42 1.91
N TYR A 103 10.27 21.05 2.81
CA TYR A 103 11.62 21.52 2.47
C TYR A 103 12.64 20.39 2.21
N TYR A 104 12.27 19.12 2.46
CA TYR A 104 13.07 17.95 2.11
C TYR A 104 12.81 17.43 0.69
N CYS A 105 11.92 18.05 -0.08
CA CYS A 105 11.48 17.55 -1.39
C CYS A 105 12.62 17.33 -2.41
N TYR A 106 13.72 18.07 -2.29
CA TYR A 106 14.89 17.94 -3.18
C TYR A 106 15.99 17.01 -2.66
N ARG A 107 15.78 16.37 -1.49
CA ARG A 107 16.68 15.35 -0.96
C ARG A 107 16.50 14.01 -1.67
N TYR A 108 17.52 13.18 -1.59
CA TYR A 108 17.53 11.82 -2.13
C TYR A 108 17.13 10.80 -1.05
N PRO A 109 16.57 9.62 -1.43
CA PRO A 109 16.10 8.61 -0.47
C PRO A 109 17.15 8.17 0.57
N HIS A 110 18.42 8.09 0.20
CA HIS A 110 19.49 7.69 1.11
C HIS A 110 19.73 8.69 2.25
N GLN A 111 19.22 9.91 2.18
CA GLN A 111 19.32 10.95 3.20
C GLN A 111 18.21 10.90 4.25
N PHE A 112 17.35 9.86 4.21
CA PHE A 112 16.20 9.69 5.08
C PHE A 112 16.32 8.44 5.94
N SER A 113 15.70 8.44 7.13
CA SER A 113 15.54 7.26 7.97
C SER A 113 14.60 6.23 7.32
N GLY A 114 14.58 5.00 7.83
CA GLY A 114 13.69 3.94 7.36
C GLY A 114 12.20 4.37 7.39
N GLY A 115 11.76 4.93 8.52
CA GLY A 115 10.38 5.42 8.66
C GLY A 115 10.05 6.60 7.73
N GLN A 116 10.99 7.48 7.49
CA GLN A 116 10.80 8.57 6.52
C GLN A 116 10.71 8.05 5.08
N ARG A 117 11.52 7.05 4.71
CA ARG A 117 11.41 6.40 3.38
C ARG A 117 10.08 5.68 3.22
N GLN A 118 9.59 5.04 4.28
CA GLN A 118 8.26 4.43 4.26
C GLN A 118 7.16 5.48 4.02
N ARG A 119 7.26 6.64 4.68
CA ARG A 119 6.33 7.77 4.42
C ARG A 119 6.42 8.28 2.98
N ILE A 120 7.61 8.29 2.37
CA ILE A 120 7.76 8.63 0.94
C ILE A 120 7.05 7.59 0.06
N GLY A 121 7.20 6.30 0.36
CA GLY A 121 6.48 5.21 -0.34
C GLY A 121 4.97 5.32 -0.23
N ILE A 122 4.46 5.65 0.97
CA ILE A 122 3.03 5.91 1.21
C ILE A 122 2.58 7.16 0.43
N ALA A 123 3.32 8.26 0.51
CA ALA A 123 3.01 9.47 -0.24
C ALA A 123 2.95 9.21 -1.74
N ARG A 124 3.87 8.41 -2.27
CA ARG A 124 3.87 8.02 -3.69
C ARG A 124 2.62 7.25 -4.08
N SER A 125 2.17 6.30 -3.27
CA SER A 125 0.94 5.55 -3.56
C SER A 125 -0.32 6.41 -3.41
N LEU A 126 -0.31 7.41 -2.55
CA LEU A 126 -1.41 8.37 -2.38
C LEU A 126 -1.44 9.48 -3.45
N ALA A 127 -0.36 9.64 -4.22
CA ALA A 127 -0.21 10.75 -5.17
C ALA A 127 -1.32 10.81 -6.22
N LEU A 128 -1.81 9.65 -6.68
CA LEU A 128 -2.87 9.53 -7.69
C LEU A 128 -4.29 9.55 -7.10
N ASP A 129 -4.42 9.69 -5.79
CA ASP A 129 -5.71 9.67 -5.08
C ASP A 129 -6.49 8.35 -5.28
N PRO A 130 -5.87 7.19 -4.98
CA PRO A 130 -6.44 5.88 -5.28
C PRO A 130 -7.61 5.54 -4.36
N SER A 131 -8.52 4.69 -4.85
CA SER A 131 -9.59 4.10 -4.04
C SER A 131 -9.19 2.81 -3.32
N PHE A 132 -8.10 2.16 -3.76
CA PHE A 132 -7.64 0.88 -3.21
C PHE A 132 -6.12 0.78 -3.13
N ILE A 133 -5.60 0.34 -1.98
CA ILE A 133 -4.16 0.15 -1.76
C ILE A 133 -3.89 -1.21 -1.13
N ILE A 134 -2.94 -1.96 -1.69
CA ILE A 134 -2.37 -3.15 -1.07
C ILE A 134 -1.09 -2.76 -0.34
N CYS A 135 -1.01 -3.09 0.94
CA CYS A 135 0.12 -2.80 1.81
C CYS A 135 0.82 -4.11 2.16
N ASP A 136 1.97 -4.37 1.54
CA ASP A 136 2.75 -5.59 1.76
C ASP A 136 3.77 -5.33 2.88
N GLU A 137 3.43 -5.74 4.11
CA GLU A 137 4.24 -5.56 5.33
C GLU A 137 4.78 -4.12 5.52
N PRO A 138 3.94 -3.08 5.44
CA PRO A 138 4.41 -1.70 5.33
C PRO A 138 5.14 -1.16 6.57
N VAL A 139 5.13 -1.89 7.69
CA VAL A 139 5.73 -1.45 8.95
C VAL A 139 6.69 -2.47 9.57
N SER A 140 6.91 -3.63 8.95
CA SER A 140 7.67 -4.74 9.52
C SER A 140 9.14 -4.42 9.88
N ALA A 141 9.76 -3.49 9.16
CA ALA A 141 11.15 -3.09 9.35
C ALA A 141 11.32 -1.81 10.21
N LEU A 142 10.28 -1.38 10.93
CA LEU A 142 10.27 -0.12 11.67
C LEU A 142 10.15 -0.34 13.17
N ASP A 143 10.67 0.60 13.96
CA ASP A 143 10.48 0.64 15.42
C ASP A 143 9.01 0.80 15.77
N VAL A 144 8.57 0.24 16.91
CA VAL A 144 7.16 0.25 17.38
C VAL A 144 6.56 1.66 17.39
N SER A 145 7.34 2.66 17.81
CA SER A 145 6.89 4.07 17.83
C SER A 145 6.60 4.59 16.42
N ILE A 146 7.46 4.26 15.46
CA ILE A 146 7.30 4.67 14.07
C ILE A 146 6.17 3.88 13.40
N GLN A 147 6.04 2.57 13.72
CA GLN A 147 4.91 1.75 13.26
C GLN A 147 3.58 2.39 13.62
N SER A 148 3.39 2.77 14.89
CA SER A 148 2.16 3.41 15.37
C SER A 148 1.84 4.69 14.60
N GLN A 149 2.85 5.51 14.32
CA GLN A 149 2.67 6.75 13.53
C GLN A 149 2.25 6.46 12.09
N ILE A 150 2.82 5.43 11.46
CA ILE A 150 2.47 5.03 10.08
C ILE A 150 1.04 4.48 10.04
N ILE A 151 0.67 3.64 11.00
CA ILE A 151 -0.68 3.07 11.09
C ILE A 151 -1.73 4.16 11.28
N ASN A 152 -1.47 5.14 12.16
CA ASN A 152 -2.38 6.28 12.34
C ASN A 152 -2.51 7.10 11.05
N LEU A 153 -1.38 7.42 10.40
CA LEU A 153 -1.41 8.09 9.10
C LEU A 153 -2.28 7.36 8.07
N MET A 154 -2.17 6.03 7.99
CA MET A 154 -2.97 5.23 7.06
C MET A 154 -4.45 5.24 7.42
N LYS A 155 -4.80 5.22 8.71
CA LYS A 155 -6.19 5.36 9.17
C LYS A 155 -6.76 6.73 8.86
N ASP A 156 -6.02 7.80 9.14
CA ASP A 156 -6.44 9.16 8.82
C ASP A 156 -6.72 9.30 7.32
N MET A 157 -5.85 8.74 6.47
CA MET A 157 -6.06 8.73 5.03
C MET A 157 -7.26 7.87 4.61
N GLN A 158 -7.51 6.74 5.28
CA GLN A 158 -8.67 5.90 5.05
C GLN A 158 -9.98 6.66 5.33
N GLU A 159 -10.06 7.32 6.47
CA GLU A 159 -11.23 8.10 6.87
C GLU A 159 -11.45 9.33 5.98
N GLU A 160 -10.38 10.06 5.68
CA GLU A 160 -10.45 11.29 4.89
C GLU A 160 -10.81 11.02 3.41
N LYS A 161 -10.28 9.94 2.82
CA LYS A 161 -10.37 9.65 1.39
C LYS A 161 -11.19 8.41 1.05
N ASN A 162 -11.74 7.73 2.04
CA ASN A 162 -12.49 6.48 1.87
C ASN A 162 -11.71 5.38 1.12
N ILE A 163 -10.42 5.27 1.40
CA ILE A 163 -9.54 4.29 0.76
C ILE A 163 -9.77 2.91 1.36
N SER A 164 -9.90 1.90 0.50
CA SER A 164 -9.92 0.49 0.93
C SER A 164 -8.49 -0.08 0.97
N TYR A 165 -8.15 -0.81 2.04
CA TYR A 165 -6.85 -1.46 2.19
C TYR A 165 -6.94 -2.99 2.18
N ILE A 166 -5.98 -3.66 1.54
CA ILE A 166 -5.52 -4.99 1.95
C ILE A 166 -4.21 -4.81 2.70
N PHE A 167 -4.25 -5.03 4.01
CA PHE A 167 -3.09 -4.87 4.89
C PHE A 167 -2.48 -6.25 5.21
N ILE A 168 -1.34 -6.55 4.60
CA ILE A 168 -0.58 -7.78 4.81
C ILE A 168 0.41 -7.56 5.94
N SER A 169 0.37 -8.40 6.98
CA SER A 169 1.33 -8.38 8.06
C SER A 169 1.43 -9.74 8.75
N HIS A 170 2.55 -9.99 9.39
CA HIS A 170 2.73 -11.10 10.33
C HIS A 170 2.47 -10.66 11.79
N ASP A 171 2.35 -9.36 12.06
CA ASP A 171 2.01 -8.84 13.39
C ASP A 171 0.49 -8.78 13.56
N LEU A 172 -0.02 -9.72 14.35
CA LEU A 172 -1.45 -9.86 14.62
C LEU A 172 -2.03 -8.68 15.39
N SER A 173 -1.24 -7.99 16.21
CA SER A 173 -1.67 -6.83 16.99
C SER A 173 -1.93 -5.65 16.07
N VAL A 174 -1.02 -5.42 15.13
CA VAL A 174 -1.16 -4.37 14.11
C VAL A 174 -2.39 -4.64 13.22
N VAL A 175 -2.55 -5.89 12.76
CA VAL A 175 -3.69 -6.28 11.92
C VAL A 175 -5.01 -6.09 12.66
N LYS A 176 -5.10 -6.52 13.93
CA LYS A 176 -6.29 -6.31 14.77
C LYS A 176 -6.67 -4.82 14.87
N HIS A 177 -5.66 -3.94 14.94
CA HIS A 177 -5.88 -2.51 15.11
C HIS A 177 -6.37 -1.83 13.83
N ILE A 178 -5.82 -2.17 12.65
CA ILE A 178 -6.12 -1.46 11.40
C ILE A 178 -7.27 -2.07 10.60
N SER A 179 -7.57 -3.36 10.79
CA SER A 179 -8.49 -4.09 9.92
C SER A 179 -9.90 -4.18 10.49
N ASP A 180 -10.89 -4.30 9.62
CA ASP A 180 -12.28 -4.63 9.95
C ASP A 180 -12.52 -6.15 9.82
N ARG A 181 -11.98 -6.75 8.75
CA ARG A 181 -12.01 -8.19 8.48
C ARG A 181 -10.60 -8.73 8.37
N VAL A 182 -10.42 -10.00 8.74
CA VAL A 182 -9.11 -10.67 8.67
C VAL A 182 -9.23 -11.98 7.90
N GLY A 183 -8.36 -12.15 6.92
CA GLY A 183 -8.15 -13.40 6.21
C GLY A 183 -6.89 -14.09 6.72
N VAL A 184 -6.97 -15.39 6.98
CA VAL A 184 -5.87 -16.23 7.44
C VAL A 184 -5.43 -17.16 6.33
N MET A 185 -4.18 -17.02 5.87
CA MET A 185 -3.61 -17.85 4.80
C MET A 185 -2.63 -18.87 5.36
N TYR A 186 -2.69 -20.09 4.83
CA TYR A 186 -1.74 -21.16 5.10
C TYR A 186 -1.44 -21.95 3.83
N LEU A 187 -0.17 -22.12 3.49
CA LEU A 187 0.31 -22.87 2.32
C LEU A 187 -0.43 -22.54 1.00
N GLY A 188 -0.66 -21.25 0.76
CA GLY A 188 -1.30 -20.76 -0.47
C GLY A 188 -2.82 -20.79 -0.47
N SER A 189 -3.45 -21.29 0.58
CA SER A 189 -4.91 -21.38 0.71
C SER A 189 -5.44 -20.43 1.78
N MET A 190 -6.67 -19.93 1.58
CA MET A 190 -7.41 -19.16 2.58
C MET A 190 -8.09 -20.13 3.53
N MET A 191 -7.67 -20.15 4.78
CA MET A 191 -8.22 -21.04 5.82
C MET A 191 -9.48 -20.45 6.44
N GLU A 192 -9.47 -19.15 6.72
CA GLU A 192 -10.56 -18.47 7.39
C GLU A 192 -10.62 -17.01 6.97
N LEU A 193 -11.83 -16.46 6.84
CA LEU A 193 -12.08 -15.04 6.55
C LEU A 193 -13.33 -14.60 7.31
N ALA A 194 -13.16 -13.73 8.32
CA ALA A 194 -14.26 -13.23 9.11
C ALA A 194 -14.00 -11.80 9.64
N ASP A 195 -14.97 -11.23 10.37
CA ASP A 195 -14.75 -10.04 11.17
C ASP A 195 -13.57 -10.21 12.12
N LYS A 196 -12.81 -9.14 12.36
CA LYS A 196 -11.63 -9.23 13.23
C LYS A 196 -11.96 -9.78 14.63
N ASN A 197 -13.10 -9.40 15.22
CA ASN A 197 -13.44 -9.86 16.55
C ASN A 197 -13.69 -11.37 16.57
N GLU A 198 -14.33 -11.92 15.54
CA GLU A 198 -14.53 -13.37 15.41
C GLU A 198 -13.20 -14.11 15.28
N ILE A 199 -12.30 -13.66 14.40
CA ILE A 199 -10.99 -14.28 14.20
C ILE A 199 -10.17 -14.32 15.49
N TYR A 200 -10.21 -13.26 16.32
CA TYR A 200 -9.40 -13.17 17.53
C TYR A 200 -10.05 -13.79 18.77
N SER A 201 -11.39 -13.92 18.82
CA SER A 201 -12.09 -14.43 20.00
C SER A 201 -12.65 -15.84 19.82
N ASN A 202 -12.99 -16.23 18.59
CA ASN A 202 -13.66 -17.49 18.27
C ASN A 202 -13.17 -18.10 16.94
N PRO A 203 -11.85 -18.35 16.77
CA PRO A 203 -11.33 -18.91 15.52
C PRO A 203 -11.93 -20.30 15.27
N GLN A 204 -12.34 -20.57 14.03
CA GLN A 204 -12.99 -21.83 13.66
C GLN A 204 -11.99 -22.85 13.08
N HIS A 205 -10.88 -22.38 12.51
CA HIS A 205 -9.88 -23.26 11.93
C HIS A 205 -8.72 -23.50 12.92
N PRO A 206 -8.24 -24.72 13.12
CA PRO A 206 -7.15 -25.04 14.08
C PRO A 206 -5.88 -24.21 13.87
N TYR A 207 -5.52 -23.90 12.64
CA TYR A 207 -4.36 -23.06 12.33
C TYR A 207 -4.55 -21.60 12.81
N THR A 208 -5.76 -21.05 12.68
CA THR A 208 -6.10 -19.70 13.15
C THR A 208 -5.92 -19.53 14.63
#